data_858c46d7a209214e33bbe2be57fd49ee
#
_entry.id   858c46d7a209214e33bbe2be57fd49ee
#
_cell.length_a   1.000
_cell.length_b   1.000
_cell.length_c   1.000
_cell.angle_alpha   90.00
_cell.angle_beta   90.00
_cell.angle_gamma   90.00
#
_symmetry.space_group_name_H-M   'P 1'
#
loop_
_entity.id
_entity.type
_entity.pdbx_description
1 polymer ?
#
loop_
_entity_poly.entity_id
_entity_poly.type
_entity_poly.pdbx_seq_one_letter_code
_entity_poly.pdbx_strand_id
1 'polypeptide(L)'
;MKIYILQSMANVEKKIWIITELYYPTLNSTGYYMTEIAEYLAKNNQDVNVLCSNLTYNTNLVTTIKSEVRNKVRINRVLLKQIDKNNFIFRILRLTNASIKLFIKSLLLISRKDRVLIVTNPAFLILLMPMLKLIKGIKYDLLVHDIFPENLVAIKKMKSSSLIYKLIKFLFDFSYSKAENCIVIGRDMEKIVKEKIGDKSNITLIPNWAEVDKIFPVNKNDTNMINLLNLQGKFIFQFAGNLGHAQGLKNILDAISLIKNEDLHFLFIGSGAMESEIKLAAKNSLLKNISLIGFQDRSNQNDFLNACDVALITLSDGMLGLGVPSKAYNIMAAGKPILIIADNASEISMCVKEYNLGWIVEPNNPKLLSDTFEMIYKDFSSGKVNIENSRIVAEKYFAKDIILSQYDHFIK
;
A
#
# COMPACT_ATOMS: atom_id res chain seq x y z
N MET A 1 -5.85 -7.67 -57.37
CA MET A 1 -5.41 -6.49 -56.58
C MET A 1 -6.37 -6.03 -55.46
N LYS A 2 -7.63 -6.48 -55.42
CA LYS A 2 -8.61 -6.15 -54.35
C LYS A 2 -8.56 -7.11 -53.11
N ILE A 3 -7.94 -8.27 -53.21
CA ILE A 3 -7.87 -9.28 -52.13
C ILE A 3 -6.70 -9.01 -51.17
N TYR A 4 -5.64 -8.32 -51.64
CA TYR A 4 -4.47 -7.99 -50.79
C TYR A 4 -4.68 -6.79 -49.83
N ILE A 5 -5.74 -5.98 -50.07
CA ILE A 5 -6.03 -4.80 -49.21
C ILE A 5 -6.88 -5.18 -48.00
N LEU A 6 -7.54 -6.32 -47.98
CA LEU A 6 -8.36 -6.80 -46.84
C LEU A 6 -7.57 -7.61 -45.82
N GLN A 7 -6.35 -8.08 -46.13
CA GLN A 7 -5.48 -8.76 -45.18
C GLN A 7 -4.55 -7.81 -44.37
N SER A 8 -4.50 -6.52 -44.70
CA SER A 8 -3.76 -5.51 -43.94
C SER A 8 -4.62 -4.72 -42.96
N MET A 9 -5.87 -5.11 -42.70
CA MET A 9 -6.54 -4.77 -41.45
C MET A 9 -5.90 -5.63 -40.35
N ALA A 10 -4.64 -5.31 -40.08
CA ALA A 10 -3.86 -5.87 -39.01
C ALA A 10 -4.73 -5.99 -37.75
N ASN A 11 -4.72 -7.15 -37.13
CA ASN A 11 -5.10 -7.30 -35.75
C ASN A 11 -4.42 -6.17 -34.99
N VAL A 12 -5.13 -5.06 -34.76
CA VAL A 12 -4.65 -4.01 -33.87
C VAL A 12 -4.66 -4.67 -32.49
N GLU A 13 -3.49 -5.15 -32.10
CA GLU A 13 -3.30 -5.78 -30.80
C GLU A 13 -3.89 -4.87 -29.73
N LYS A 14 -4.74 -5.45 -28.91
CA LYS A 14 -5.40 -4.77 -27.81
C LYS A 14 -4.34 -4.35 -26.80
N LYS A 15 -4.14 -3.03 -26.63
CA LYS A 15 -3.18 -2.51 -25.65
C LYS A 15 -3.76 -2.51 -24.25
N ILE A 16 -2.89 -2.74 -23.29
CA ILE A 16 -3.18 -2.56 -21.88
C ILE A 16 -2.63 -1.20 -21.46
N TRP A 17 -3.49 -0.35 -20.93
CA TRP A 17 -3.11 0.93 -20.34
C TRP A 17 -3.23 0.86 -18.83
N ILE A 18 -2.14 1.12 -18.13
CA ILE A 18 -2.15 1.31 -16.67
C ILE A 18 -2.05 2.81 -16.39
N ILE A 19 -3.05 3.37 -15.71
CA ILE A 19 -3.09 4.79 -15.39
C ILE A 19 -2.92 4.97 -13.88
N THR A 20 -1.86 5.68 -13.48
CA THR A 20 -1.50 5.92 -12.09
C THR A 20 -0.77 7.26 -11.93
N GLU A 21 -0.86 7.92 -10.79
CA GLU A 21 0.01 9.08 -10.53
C GLU A 21 1.47 8.65 -10.37
N LEU A 22 1.70 7.55 -9.64
CA LEU A 22 3.02 7.11 -9.19
C LEU A 22 3.45 5.84 -9.91
N TYR A 23 4.61 5.89 -10.51
CA TYR A 23 5.25 4.80 -11.23
C TYR A 23 6.78 4.91 -11.09
N TYR A 24 7.55 3.99 -11.64
CA TYR A 24 9.01 4.08 -11.69
C TYR A 24 9.50 5.48 -12.12
N PRO A 25 10.50 6.07 -11.47
CA PRO A 25 11.39 5.55 -10.42
C PRO A 25 10.91 5.76 -8.98
N THR A 26 9.62 5.96 -8.75
CA THR A 26 9.07 6.17 -7.41
C THR A 26 9.12 4.90 -6.57
N LEU A 27 9.72 5.00 -5.38
CA LEU A 27 9.93 3.87 -4.47
C LEU A 27 8.82 3.67 -3.43
N ASN A 28 7.75 4.45 -3.47
CA ASN A 28 6.62 4.24 -2.57
C ASN A 28 5.81 3.00 -2.96
N SER A 29 4.95 2.54 -2.05
CA SER A 29 4.17 1.31 -2.21
C SER A 29 3.40 1.27 -3.54
N THR A 30 2.57 2.29 -3.83
CA THR A 30 1.76 2.34 -5.07
C THR A 30 2.62 2.30 -6.33
N GLY A 31 3.67 3.16 -6.39
CA GLY A 31 4.57 3.20 -7.55
C GLY A 31 5.28 1.87 -7.78
N TYR A 32 5.70 1.22 -6.71
CA TYR A 32 6.31 -0.10 -6.76
C TYR A 32 5.33 -1.15 -7.31
N TYR A 33 4.13 -1.29 -6.73
CA TYR A 33 3.16 -2.29 -7.17
C TYR A 33 2.74 -2.08 -8.63
N MET A 34 2.51 -0.83 -9.05
CA MET A 34 2.15 -0.55 -10.43
C MET A 34 3.29 -0.86 -11.41
N THR A 35 4.54 -0.63 -11.02
CA THR A 35 5.70 -0.98 -11.83
C THR A 35 5.82 -2.49 -12.03
N GLU A 36 5.73 -3.26 -10.95
CA GLU A 36 5.84 -4.71 -11.00
C GLU A 36 4.70 -5.36 -11.79
N ILE A 37 3.46 -4.91 -11.63
CA ILE A 37 2.33 -5.39 -12.43
C ILE A 37 2.56 -5.12 -13.91
N ALA A 38 2.95 -3.89 -14.29
CA ALA A 38 3.16 -3.53 -15.68
C ALA A 38 4.29 -4.34 -16.33
N GLU A 39 5.43 -4.48 -15.63
CA GLU A 39 6.59 -5.21 -16.14
C GLU A 39 6.33 -6.72 -16.24
N TYR A 40 5.58 -7.30 -15.29
CA TYR A 40 5.18 -8.70 -15.34
C TYR A 40 4.27 -8.99 -16.54
N LEU A 41 3.26 -8.15 -16.76
CA LEU A 41 2.36 -8.28 -17.92
C LEU A 41 3.12 -8.14 -19.26
N ALA A 42 4.06 -7.19 -19.34
CA ALA A 42 4.89 -6.99 -20.54
C ALA A 42 5.88 -8.15 -20.76
N LYS A 43 6.40 -8.77 -19.68
CA LYS A 43 7.21 -10.00 -19.74
C LYS A 43 6.41 -11.16 -20.35
N ASN A 44 5.12 -11.25 -20.05
CA ASN A 44 4.18 -12.25 -20.56
C ASN A 44 3.57 -11.89 -21.93
N ASN A 45 4.28 -11.08 -22.71
CA ASN A 45 3.95 -10.69 -24.09
C ASN A 45 2.68 -9.86 -24.26
N GLN A 46 2.25 -9.13 -23.23
CA GLN A 46 1.19 -8.13 -23.35
C GLN A 46 1.77 -6.80 -23.89
N ASP A 47 1.05 -6.08 -24.73
CA ASP A 47 1.42 -4.71 -25.14
C ASP A 47 1.01 -3.70 -24.05
N VAL A 48 1.93 -3.47 -23.11
CA VAL A 48 1.68 -2.65 -21.92
C VAL A 48 2.16 -1.23 -22.10
N ASN A 49 1.27 -0.30 -21.83
CA ASN A 49 1.52 1.14 -21.83
C ASN A 49 1.15 1.70 -20.44
N VAL A 50 2.00 2.54 -19.89
CA VAL A 50 1.76 3.22 -18.63
C VAL A 50 1.60 4.72 -18.88
N LEU A 51 0.58 5.30 -18.28
CA LEU A 51 0.39 6.73 -18.21
C LEU A 51 0.48 7.17 -16.75
N CYS A 52 1.52 7.96 -16.43
CA CYS A 52 1.81 8.37 -15.06
C CYS A 52 2.28 9.83 -14.96
N SER A 53 2.58 10.30 -13.75
CA SER A 53 3.25 11.59 -13.56
C SER A 53 4.77 11.45 -13.58
N ASN A 54 5.45 12.59 -13.68
CA ASN A 54 6.90 12.69 -13.56
C ASN A 54 7.39 12.88 -12.11
N LEU A 55 6.49 12.92 -11.13
CA LEU A 55 6.83 13.17 -9.74
C LEU A 55 7.34 11.91 -9.04
N THR A 56 8.37 12.08 -8.23
CA THR A 56 8.83 11.07 -7.29
C THR A 56 8.41 11.44 -5.87
N TYR A 57 8.09 10.46 -5.03
CA TYR A 57 7.42 10.73 -3.76
C TYR A 57 8.38 11.25 -2.66
N ASN A 58 9.57 10.71 -2.56
CA ASN A 58 10.50 10.96 -1.44
C ASN A 58 11.81 11.66 -1.83
N THR A 59 11.99 11.97 -3.09
CA THR A 59 13.17 12.68 -3.57
C THR A 59 12.72 13.95 -4.28
N ASN A 60 13.53 15.00 -4.21
CA ASN A 60 13.32 16.21 -5.02
C ASN A 60 13.62 15.95 -6.52
N LEU A 61 13.81 14.68 -6.88
CA LEU A 61 14.05 14.26 -8.25
C LEU A 61 12.72 14.28 -9.02
N VAL A 62 12.67 15.13 -10.01
CA VAL A 62 11.59 15.17 -11.01
C VAL A 62 12.20 14.69 -12.31
N THR A 63 11.70 13.58 -12.86
CA THR A 63 12.17 13.18 -14.19
C THR A 63 11.65 14.14 -15.25
N THR A 64 12.53 14.57 -16.14
CA THR A 64 12.16 15.39 -17.31
C THR A 64 11.79 14.52 -18.52
N ILE A 65 11.99 13.22 -18.44
CA ILE A 65 11.72 12.26 -19.51
C ILE A 65 10.20 12.13 -19.67
N LYS A 66 9.67 12.55 -20.83
CA LYS A 66 8.25 12.49 -21.13
C LYS A 66 7.79 11.10 -21.60
N SER A 67 8.68 10.36 -22.26
CA SER A 67 8.38 9.02 -22.78
C SER A 67 9.65 8.18 -22.82
N GLU A 68 9.55 6.93 -22.40
CA GLU A 68 10.63 5.94 -22.45
C GLU A 68 10.06 4.53 -22.55
N VAL A 69 10.91 3.57 -22.89
CA VAL A 69 10.60 2.14 -22.81
C VAL A 69 11.50 1.51 -21.76
N ARG A 70 10.90 0.80 -20.82
CA ARG A 70 11.62 0.07 -19.77
C ARG A 70 10.99 -1.31 -19.60
N ASN A 71 11.80 -2.35 -19.62
CA ASN A 71 11.36 -3.75 -19.47
C ASN A 71 10.14 -4.09 -20.34
N LYS A 72 10.19 -3.67 -21.63
CA LYS A 72 9.10 -3.79 -22.62
C LYS A 72 7.85 -2.93 -22.35
N VAL A 73 7.78 -2.18 -21.26
CA VAL A 73 6.67 -1.26 -20.94
C VAL A 73 6.92 0.11 -21.58
N ARG A 74 5.95 0.63 -22.32
CA ARG A 74 5.99 2.02 -22.83
C ARG A 74 5.44 2.97 -21.77
N ILE A 75 6.28 3.84 -21.23
CA ILE A 75 5.94 4.79 -20.18
C ILE A 75 5.72 6.17 -20.77
N ASN A 76 4.56 6.74 -20.50
CA ASN A 76 4.19 8.11 -20.91
C ASN A 76 3.94 8.95 -19.66
N ARG A 77 4.63 10.08 -19.52
CA ARG A 77 4.52 10.94 -18.33
C ARG A 77 3.85 12.26 -18.64
N VAL A 78 2.98 12.68 -17.72
CA VAL A 78 2.50 14.06 -17.64
C VAL A 78 3.42 14.85 -16.73
N LEU A 79 3.83 16.04 -17.18
CA LEU A 79 4.72 16.88 -16.38
C LEU A 79 3.91 17.71 -15.38
N LEU A 80 4.20 17.50 -14.10
CA LEU A 80 3.65 18.23 -12.99
C LEU A 80 4.75 19.06 -12.32
N LYS A 81 4.38 20.23 -11.80
CA LYS A 81 5.26 20.99 -10.92
C LYS A 81 5.20 20.41 -9.52
N GLN A 82 6.33 20.39 -8.86
CA GLN A 82 6.41 20.00 -7.45
C GLN A 82 5.75 21.10 -6.61
N ILE A 83 4.81 20.72 -5.75
CA ILE A 83 4.08 21.62 -4.86
C ILE A 83 4.25 21.07 -3.44
N ASP A 84 4.30 21.94 -2.44
CA ASP A 84 4.42 21.56 -1.03
C ASP A 84 3.34 20.54 -0.63
N LYS A 85 3.78 19.42 -0.07
CA LYS A 85 2.92 18.32 0.33
C LYS A 85 2.27 18.52 1.70
N ASN A 86 2.80 19.43 2.51
CA ASN A 86 2.38 19.62 3.90
C ASN A 86 1.09 20.43 4.00
N ASN A 87 0.81 21.28 3.02
CA ASN A 87 -0.42 22.06 2.97
C ASN A 87 -1.55 21.25 2.29
N PHE A 88 -2.66 21.08 3.00
CA PHE A 88 -3.82 20.31 2.53
C PHE A 88 -4.43 20.86 1.22
N ILE A 89 -4.53 22.19 1.10
CA ILE A 89 -5.07 22.85 -0.11
C ILE A 89 -4.16 22.60 -1.31
N PHE A 90 -2.85 22.78 -1.15
CA PHE A 90 -1.89 22.52 -2.21
C PHE A 90 -1.88 21.03 -2.62
N ARG A 91 -2.10 20.12 -1.67
CA ARG A 91 -2.25 18.69 -1.96
C ARG A 91 -3.48 18.43 -2.82
N ILE A 92 -4.64 19.05 -2.53
CA ILE A 92 -5.85 18.94 -3.36
C ILE A 92 -5.60 19.50 -4.75
N LEU A 93 -5.03 20.69 -4.87
CA LEU A 93 -4.72 21.33 -6.17
C LEU A 93 -3.77 20.45 -7.01
N ARG A 94 -2.76 19.86 -6.39
CA ARG A 94 -1.84 18.92 -7.05
C ARG A 94 -2.56 17.69 -7.59
N LEU A 95 -3.39 17.04 -6.77
CA LEU A 95 -4.14 15.86 -7.15
C LEU A 95 -5.15 16.17 -8.28
N THR A 96 -5.81 17.32 -8.23
CA THR A 96 -6.72 17.79 -9.27
C THR A 96 -5.98 18.03 -10.59
N ASN A 97 -4.86 18.77 -10.55
CA ASN A 97 -4.03 19.02 -11.73
C ASN A 97 -3.47 17.72 -12.34
N ALA A 98 -3.02 16.79 -11.51
CA ALA A 98 -2.57 15.46 -11.95
C ALA A 98 -3.70 14.72 -12.67
N SER A 99 -4.89 14.67 -12.06
CA SER A 99 -6.06 13.99 -12.60
C SER A 99 -6.51 14.56 -13.94
N ILE A 100 -6.56 15.89 -14.07
CA ILE A 100 -6.93 16.56 -15.32
C ILE A 100 -5.91 16.27 -16.43
N LYS A 101 -4.61 16.38 -16.14
CA LYS A 101 -3.56 16.11 -17.15
C LYS A 101 -3.53 14.66 -17.58
N LEU A 102 -3.69 13.71 -16.66
CA LEU A 102 -3.80 12.28 -16.97
C LEU A 102 -5.05 12.02 -17.83
N PHE A 103 -6.19 12.61 -17.48
CA PHE A 103 -7.43 12.49 -18.25
C PHE A 103 -7.28 13.01 -19.69
N ILE A 104 -6.76 14.23 -19.86
CA ILE A 104 -6.54 14.81 -21.21
C ILE A 104 -5.59 13.93 -22.01
N LYS A 105 -4.52 13.44 -21.42
CA LYS A 105 -3.56 12.56 -22.11
C LYS A 105 -4.21 11.22 -22.46
N SER A 106 -5.09 10.69 -21.61
CA SER A 106 -5.87 9.48 -21.87
C SER A 106 -6.81 9.65 -23.09
N LEU A 107 -7.46 10.81 -23.21
CA LEU A 107 -8.28 11.14 -24.39
C LEU A 107 -7.47 11.11 -25.71
N LEU A 108 -6.19 11.46 -25.66
CA LEU A 108 -5.32 11.50 -26.83
C LEU A 108 -4.74 10.13 -27.20
N LEU A 109 -4.39 9.32 -26.20
CA LEU A 109 -3.60 8.11 -26.41
C LEU A 109 -4.41 6.81 -26.45
N ILE A 110 -5.52 6.73 -25.70
CA ILE A 110 -6.27 5.48 -25.52
C ILE A 110 -7.31 5.31 -26.61
N SER A 111 -7.42 4.11 -27.14
CA SER A 111 -8.38 3.72 -28.18
C SER A 111 -9.49 2.86 -27.59
N ARG A 112 -10.66 2.81 -28.27
CA ARG A 112 -11.84 2.04 -27.83
C ARG A 112 -11.55 0.56 -27.60
N LYS A 113 -10.58 -0.01 -28.31
CA LYS A 113 -10.23 -1.45 -28.23
C LYS A 113 -9.33 -1.76 -27.03
N ASP A 114 -8.69 -0.72 -26.46
CA ASP A 114 -7.72 -0.89 -25.39
C ASP A 114 -8.41 -1.25 -24.06
N ARG A 115 -7.71 -2.00 -23.22
CA ARG A 115 -8.09 -2.27 -21.83
C ARG A 115 -7.39 -1.29 -20.92
N VAL A 116 -8.11 -0.75 -19.95
CA VAL A 116 -7.58 0.25 -19.05
C VAL A 116 -7.66 -0.26 -17.61
N LEU A 117 -6.53 -0.34 -16.95
CA LEU A 117 -6.43 -0.55 -15.50
C LEU A 117 -6.07 0.79 -14.85
N ILE A 118 -6.95 1.29 -13.99
CA ILE A 118 -6.70 2.51 -13.22
C ILE A 118 -6.60 2.17 -11.74
N VAL A 119 -5.64 2.78 -11.03
CA VAL A 119 -5.54 2.68 -9.57
C VAL A 119 -6.15 3.92 -8.90
N THR A 120 -6.60 3.79 -7.66
CA THR A 120 -7.22 4.87 -6.89
C THR A 120 -6.30 6.04 -6.52
N ASN A 121 -5.14 6.15 -7.16
CA ASN A 121 -4.19 7.25 -7.05
C ASN A 121 -3.79 7.77 -8.45
N PRO A 122 -4.16 9.04 -8.81
CA PRO A 122 -4.77 10.08 -7.97
C PRO A 122 -6.29 9.92 -7.85
N ALA A 123 -6.83 10.15 -6.65
CA ALA A 123 -8.23 9.87 -6.34
C ALA A 123 -9.23 10.57 -7.28
N PHE A 124 -9.01 11.84 -7.63
CA PHE A 124 -9.94 12.61 -8.46
C PHE A 124 -9.99 12.14 -9.92
N LEU A 125 -9.01 11.38 -10.39
CA LEU A 125 -9.04 10.79 -11.73
C LEU A 125 -10.20 9.79 -11.86
N ILE A 126 -10.55 9.09 -10.79
CA ILE A 126 -11.68 8.14 -10.75
C ILE A 126 -12.96 8.84 -11.19
N LEU A 127 -13.20 10.09 -10.74
CA LEU A 127 -14.38 10.88 -11.07
C LEU A 127 -14.47 11.22 -12.57
N LEU A 128 -13.36 11.23 -13.28
CA LEU A 128 -13.29 11.52 -14.70
C LEU A 128 -13.41 10.27 -15.59
N MET A 129 -13.28 9.07 -15.01
CA MET A 129 -13.32 7.82 -15.78
C MET A 129 -14.67 7.52 -16.44
N PRO A 130 -15.85 7.80 -15.83
CA PRO A 130 -17.12 7.65 -16.51
C PRO A 130 -17.22 8.52 -17.78
N MET A 131 -16.66 9.73 -17.73
CA MET A 131 -16.61 10.63 -18.89
C MET A 131 -15.66 10.08 -19.97
N LEU A 132 -14.49 9.54 -19.59
CA LEU A 132 -13.57 8.89 -20.53
C LEU A 132 -14.24 7.68 -21.20
N LYS A 133 -14.94 6.85 -20.41
CA LYS A 133 -15.73 5.71 -20.90
C LYS A 133 -16.78 6.15 -21.93
N LEU A 134 -17.51 7.21 -21.64
CA LEU A 134 -18.54 7.75 -22.54
C LEU A 134 -17.94 8.27 -23.85
N ILE A 135 -16.88 9.09 -23.79
CA ILE A 135 -16.28 9.76 -24.96
C ILE A 135 -15.54 8.75 -25.85
N LYS A 136 -14.77 7.84 -25.26
CA LYS A 136 -13.89 6.92 -26.00
C LYS A 136 -14.49 5.53 -26.19
N GLY A 137 -15.59 5.20 -25.50
CA GLY A 137 -16.19 3.86 -25.52
C GLY A 137 -15.27 2.77 -24.96
N ILE A 138 -14.37 3.12 -24.05
CA ILE A 138 -13.43 2.19 -23.40
C ILE A 138 -14.12 1.39 -22.29
N LYS A 139 -13.47 0.28 -21.92
CA LYS A 139 -13.73 -0.46 -20.69
C LYS A 139 -12.57 -0.23 -19.73
N TYR A 140 -12.85 -0.01 -18.45
CA TYR A 140 -11.81 0.14 -17.45
C TYR A 140 -12.09 -0.71 -16.23
N ASP A 141 -11.02 -1.24 -15.65
CA ASP A 141 -10.98 -1.93 -14.37
C ASP A 141 -10.36 -1.00 -13.33
N LEU A 142 -10.90 -0.99 -12.12
CA LEU A 142 -10.45 -0.12 -11.03
C LEU A 142 -9.72 -0.94 -9.96
N LEU A 143 -8.41 -0.71 -9.81
CA LEU A 143 -7.62 -1.27 -8.71
C LEU A 143 -7.73 -0.37 -7.48
N VAL A 144 -8.34 -0.89 -6.42
CA VAL A 144 -8.68 -0.14 -5.22
C VAL A 144 -7.63 -0.36 -4.14
N HIS A 145 -6.68 0.58 -4.02
CA HIS A 145 -5.70 0.59 -2.93
C HIS A 145 -6.21 1.35 -1.71
N ASP A 146 -6.97 2.43 -1.94
CA ASP A 146 -7.59 3.27 -0.91
C ASP A 146 -9.04 3.56 -1.30
N ILE A 147 -9.95 3.60 -0.34
CA ILE A 147 -11.36 3.88 -0.59
C ILE A 147 -11.68 5.35 -0.32
N PHE A 148 -12.11 6.05 -1.38
CA PHE A 148 -12.51 7.45 -1.35
C PHE A 148 -14.04 7.59 -1.51
N PRO A 149 -14.65 8.60 -0.85
CA PRO A 149 -14.04 9.59 0.06
C PRO A 149 -13.98 9.14 1.53
N GLU A 150 -14.30 7.90 1.85
CA GLU A 150 -14.44 7.37 3.21
C GLU A 150 -13.17 7.57 4.04
N ASN A 151 -12.00 7.43 3.44
CA ASN A 151 -10.72 7.65 4.12
C ASN A 151 -10.55 9.10 4.64
N LEU A 152 -11.20 10.11 4.03
CA LEU A 152 -11.19 11.49 4.52
C LEU A 152 -11.93 11.64 5.84
N VAL A 153 -12.95 10.82 6.07
CA VAL A 153 -13.68 10.77 7.35
C VAL A 153 -12.82 10.09 8.40
N ALA A 154 -12.22 8.95 8.08
CA ALA A 154 -11.36 8.20 8.99
C ALA A 154 -10.18 9.03 9.52
N ILE A 155 -9.55 9.84 8.67
CA ILE A 155 -8.47 10.76 9.08
C ILE A 155 -8.98 12.10 9.63
N LYS A 156 -10.28 12.22 9.92
CA LYS A 156 -10.94 13.41 10.52
C LYS A 156 -10.79 14.71 9.71
N LYS A 157 -10.62 14.60 8.39
CA LYS A 157 -10.56 15.76 7.48
C LYS A 157 -11.93 16.16 6.95
N MET A 158 -12.95 15.29 7.09
CA MET A 158 -14.32 15.53 6.67
C MET A 158 -15.30 14.87 7.63
N LYS A 159 -16.48 15.45 7.82
CA LYS A 159 -17.55 14.83 8.61
C LYS A 159 -18.49 14.06 7.68
N SER A 160 -18.82 12.82 8.01
CA SER A 160 -19.76 11.99 7.25
C SER A 160 -21.17 12.58 7.12
N SER A 161 -21.57 13.39 8.09
CA SER A 161 -22.87 14.09 8.08
C SER A 161 -22.93 15.30 7.15
N SER A 162 -21.79 15.81 6.64
CA SER A 162 -21.76 17.02 5.81
C SER A 162 -22.37 16.78 4.43
N LEU A 163 -23.10 17.77 3.90
CA LEU A 163 -23.67 17.71 2.55
C LEU A 163 -22.58 17.55 1.47
N ILE A 164 -21.43 18.19 1.68
CA ILE A 164 -20.28 18.09 0.77
C ILE A 164 -19.79 16.65 0.70
N TYR A 165 -19.66 15.96 1.85
CA TYR A 165 -19.28 14.55 1.87
C TYR A 165 -20.28 13.68 1.11
N LYS A 166 -21.59 13.87 1.37
CA LYS A 166 -22.65 13.10 0.70
C LYS A 166 -22.60 13.26 -0.82
N LEU A 167 -22.40 14.50 -1.30
CA LEU A 167 -22.27 14.78 -2.72
C LEU A 167 -21.02 14.12 -3.32
N ILE A 168 -19.85 14.27 -2.67
CA ILE A 168 -18.60 13.66 -3.13
C ILE A 168 -18.73 12.14 -3.10
N LYS A 169 -19.29 11.56 -2.04
CA LYS A 169 -19.55 10.12 -1.96
C LYS A 169 -20.40 9.63 -3.12
N PHE A 170 -21.50 10.29 -3.42
CA PHE A 170 -22.37 9.96 -4.55
C PHE A 170 -21.58 9.94 -5.89
N LEU A 171 -20.75 10.93 -6.13
CA LEU A 171 -19.93 10.99 -7.35
C LEU A 171 -18.90 9.87 -7.43
N PHE A 172 -18.24 9.55 -6.32
CA PHE A 172 -17.32 8.42 -6.26
C PHE A 172 -18.05 7.09 -6.45
N ASP A 173 -19.14 6.84 -5.74
CA ASP A 173 -19.93 5.61 -5.84
C ASP A 173 -20.43 5.41 -7.29
N PHE A 174 -20.92 6.48 -7.93
CA PHE A 174 -21.25 6.46 -9.35
C PHE A 174 -20.04 6.08 -10.22
N SER A 175 -18.87 6.62 -9.96
CA SER A 175 -17.67 6.33 -10.75
C SER A 175 -17.17 4.90 -10.55
N TYR A 176 -17.22 4.37 -9.33
CA TYR A 176 -16.93 2.96 -9.04
C TYR A 176 -17.90 2.04 -9.77
N SER A 177 -19.21 2.34 -9.76
CA SER A 177 -20.23 1.52 -10.43
C SER A 177 -20.13 1.51 -11.97
N LYS A 178 -19.32 2.37 -12.57
CA LYS A 178 -19.06 2.40 -14.02
C LYS A 178 -17.83 1.59 -14.45
N ALA A 179 -17.00 1.15 -13.51
CA ALA A 179 -15.94 0.20 -13.80
C ALA A 179 -16.53 -1.16 -14.28
N GLU A 180 -15.82 -1.88 -15.12
CA GLU A 180 -16.19 -3.26 -15.49
C GLU A 180 -15.98 -4.19 -14.31
N ASN A 181 -14.85 -4.02 -13.62
CA ASN A 181 -14.48 -4.75 -12.40
C ASN A 181 -13.79 -3.81 -11.42
N CYS A 182 -13.97 -4.08 -10.11
CA CYS A 182 -13.18 -3.50 -9.04
C CYS A 182 -12.27 -4.57 -8.46
N ILE A 183 -10.95 -4.36 -8.52
CA ILE A 183 -9.96 -5.22 -7.88
C ILE A 183 -9.69 -4.65 -6.49
N VAL A 184 -10.00 -5.40 -5.46
CA VAL A 184 -9.74 -5.05 -4.05
C VAL A 184 -8.56 -5.85 -3.52
N ILE A 185 -7.85 -5.30 -2.54
CA ILE A 185 -6.65 -5.92 -1.95
C ILE A 185 -6.89 -6.52 -0.57
N GLY A 186 -8.16 -6.52 -0.11
CA GLY A 186 -8.58 -7.12 1.17
C GLY A 186 -10.07 -7.43 1.19
N ARG A 187 -10.46 -8.45 1.96
CA ARG A 187 -11.84 -8.90 2.16
C ARG A 187 -12.71 -7.86 2.87
N ASP A 188 -12.11 -7.09 3.76
CA ASP A 188 -12.76 -5.97 4.44
C ASP A 188 -13.09 -4.82 3.47
N MET A 189 -12.22 -4.58 2.49
CA MET A 189 -12.45 -3.61 1.41
C MET A 189 -13.57 -4.05 0.47
N GLU A 190 -13.70 -5.35 0.19
CA GLU A 190 -14.75 -5.91 -0.67
C GLU A 190 -16.13 -5.50 -0.19
N LYS A 191 -16.38 -5.56 1.12
CA LYS A 191 -17.65 -5.14 1.74
C LYS A 191 -18.01 -3.70 1.38
N ILE A 192 -17.07 -2.77 1.58
CA ILE A 192 -17.31 -1.34 1.33
C ILE A 192 -17.49 -1.08 -0.17
N VAL A 193 -16.66 -1.71 -1.01
CA VAL A 193 -16.78 -1.56 -2.47
C VAL A 193 -18.11 -2.11 -2.96
N LYS A 194 -18.60 -3.23 -2.44
CA LYS A 194 -19.92 -3.79 -2.76
C LYS A 194 -21.06 -2.81 -2.44
N GLU A 195 -20.98 -2.14 -1.30
CA GLU A 195 -21.96 -1.10 -0.95
C GLU A 195 -21.93 0.09 -1.92
N LYS A 196 -20.74 0.45 -2.45
CA LYS A 196 -20.59 1.57 -3.42
C LYS A 196 -21.12 1.24 -4.81
N ILE A 197 -20.93 0.02 -5.28
CA ILE A 197 -21.25 -0.36 -6.67
C ILE A 197 -22.62 -1.05 -6.80
N GLY A 198 -23.18 -1.56 -5.71
CA GLY A 198 -24.36 -2.44 -5.73
C GLY A 198 -24.05 -3.73 -6.50
N ASP A 199 -25.09 -4.37 -7.05
CA ASP A 199 -24.96 -5.64 -7.78
C ASP A 199 -24.54 -5.48 -9.26
N LYS A 200 -24.05 -4.31 -9.65
CA LYS A 200 -23.83 -3.96 -11.08
C LYS A 200 -22.43 -4.24 -11.60
N SER A 201 -21.45 -4.50 -10.76
CA SER A 201 -20.06 -4.71 -11.18
C SER A 201 -19.45 -5.91 -10.47
N ASN A 202 -18.48 -6.53 -11.12
CA ASN A 202 -17.74 -7.62 -10.51
C ASN A 202 -16.68 -7.09 -9.56
N ILE A 203 -16.47 -7.79 -8.44
CA ILE A 203 -15.39 -7.54 -7.52
C ILE A 203 -14.44 -8.73 -7.57
N THR A 204 -13.16 -8.47 -7.65
CA THR A 204 -12.11 -9.49 -7.64
C THR A 204 -11.14 -9.18 -6.52
N LEU A 205 -10.87 -10.12 -5.64
CA LEU A 205 -9.85 -10.00 -4.59
C LEU A 205 -8.50 -10.44 -5.14
N ILE A 206 -7.55 -9.51 -5.22
CA ILE A 206 -6.14 -9.80 -5.52
C ILE A 206 -5.30 -9.06 -4.48
N PRO A 207 -4.76 -9.74 -3.46
CA PRO A 207 -4.01 -9.10 -2.39
C PRO A 207 -2.67 -8.53 -2.88
N ASN A 208 -2.02 -7.73 -2.05
CA ASN A 208 -0.62 -7.40 -2.24
C ASN A 208 0.26 -8.64 -2.00
N TRP A 209 1.53 -8.59 -2.37
CA TRP A 209 2.46 -9.73 -2.32
C TRP A 209 3.66 -9.53 -1.42
N ALA A 210 4.31 -10.64 -1.13
CA ALA A 210 5.58 -10.76 -0.44
C ALA A 210 6.74 -10.93 -1.44
N GLU A 211 7.85 -10.24 -1.21
CA GLU A 211 9.10 -10.37 -1.99
C GLU A 211 9.93 -11.56 -1.45
N VAL A 212 9.40 -12.77 -1.56
CA VAL A 212 10.00 -13.97 -0.94
C VAL A 212 11.40 -14.31 -1.45
N ASP A 213 11.78 -13.85 -2.65
CA ASP A 213 13.11 -14.05 -3.22
C ASP A 213 14.16 -13.07 -2.67
N LYS A 214 13.72 -11.90 -2.20
CA LYS A 214 14.60 -10.84 -1.70
C LYS A 214 14.59 -10.71 -0.19
N ILE A 215 13.50 -11.13 0.43
CA ILE A 215 13.27 -11.06 1.86
C ILE A 215 13.10 -12.49 2.37
N PHE A 216 13.96 -12.88 3.29
CA PHE A 216 14.00 -14.21 3.87
C PHE A 216 14.38 -14.12 5.34
N PRO A 217 14.06 -15.13 6.16
CA PRO A 217 14.40 -15.14 7.57
C PRO A 217 15.92 -15.06 7.81
N VAL A 218 16.32 -14.14 8.67
CA VAL A 218 17.68 -13.96 9.17
C VAL A 218 17.63 -13.85 10.68
N ASN A 219 18.62 -14.40 11.39
CA ASN A 219 18.71 -14.22 12.82
C ASN A 219 18.84 -12.72 13.13
N LYS A 220 18.06 -12.23 14.09
CA LYS A 220 18.05 -10.83 14.50
C LYS A 220 19.45 -10.30 14.80
N ASN A 221 20.25 -11.08 15.53
CA ASN A 221 21.60 -10.68 15.96
C ASN A 221 22.62 -10.60 14.81
N ASP A 222 22.30 -11.19 13.65
CA ASP A 222 23.16 -11.15 12.46
C ASP A 222 22.85 -9.94 11.57
N THR A 223 21.83 -9.15 11.90
CA THR A 223 21.48 -7.94 11.15
C THR A 223 22.42 -6.78 11.46
N ASN A 224 22.75 -6.01 10.41
CA ASN A 224 23.55 -4.80 10.57
C ASN A 224 22.87 -3.77 11.47
N MET A 225 21.54 -3.70 11.42
CA MET A 225 20.71 -2.75 12.18
C MET A 225 20.89 -2.97 13.71
N ILE A 226 20.86 -4.20 14.19
CA ILE A 226 21.05 -4.53 15.60
C ILE A 226 22.45 -4.17 16.07
N ASN A 227 23.46 -4.46 15.25
CA ASN A 227 24.86 -4.13 15.55
C ASN A 227 25.09 -2.62 15.62
N LEU A 228 24.53 -1.87 14.66
CA LEU A 228 24.64 -0.41 14.60
C LEU A 228 24.00 0.28 15.82
N LEU A 229 22.90 -0.27 16.31
CA LEU A 229 22.15 0.31 17.43
C LEU A 229 22.57 -0.23 18.82
N ASN A 230 23.48 -1.20 18.87
CA ASN A 230 23.90 -1.90 20.10
C ASN A 230 22.70 -2.49 20.87
N LEU A 231 21.80 -3.18 20.16
CA LEU A 231 20.58 -3.76 20.73
C LEU A 231 20.65 -5.28 20.94
N GLN A 232 21.86 -5.85 20.97
CA GLN A 232 22.06 -7.27 21.29
C GLN A 232 21.46 -7.58 22.65
N GLY A 233 20.81 -8.72 22.78
CA GLY A 233 20.16 -9.17 24.02
C GLY A 233 18.82 -8.50 24.35
N LYS A 234 18.40 -7.46 23.62
CA LYS A 234 17.07 -6.87 23.80
C LYS A 234 16.00 -7.64 23.04
N PHE A 235 14.79 -7.68 23.60
CA PHE A 235 13.59 -8.14 22.88
C PHE A 235 12.97 -6.97 22.16
N ILE A 236 12.86 -7.06 20.83
CA ILE A 236 12.58 -5.90 19.97
C ILE A 236 11.21 -6.01 19.33
N PHE A 237 10.34 -5.05 19.61
CA PHE A 237 9.16 -4.74 18.84
C PHE A 237 9.49 -3.67 17.79
N GLN A 238 9.18 -3.92 16.52
CA GLN A 238 9.56 -3.02 15.43
C GLN A 238 8.35 -2.51 14.65
N PHE A 239 8.28 -1.20 14.45
CA PHE A 239 7.42 -0.59 13.45
C PHE A 239 8.27 -0.02 12.32
N ALA A 240 8.10 -0.53 11.09
CA ALA A 240 8.77 -0.01 9.89
C ALA A 240 7.76 0.51 8.87
N GLY A 241 7.91 1.78 8.43
CA GLY A 241 7.07 2.39 7.41
C GLY A 241 6.80 3.88 7.61
N ASN A 242 5.72 4.37 6.99
CA ASN A 242 5.31 5.77 7.13
C ASN A 242 4.87 6.05 8.59
N LEU A 243 5.52 7.02 9.22
CA LEU A 243 5.20 7.48 10.59
C LEU A 243 4.08 8.54 10.55
N GLY A 244 2.96 8.21 9.93
CA GLY A 244 1.83 9.11 9.73
C GLY A 244 0.76 9.02 10.84
N HIS A 245 -0.09 10.05 10.96
CA HIS A 245 -1.18 10.08 11.94
C HIS A 245 -2.20 8.94 11.75
N ALA A 246 -2.43 8.49 10.51
CA ALA A 246 -3.35 7.38 10.21
C ALA A 246 -2.86 6.01 10.72
N GLN A 247 -1.64 5.94 11.25
CA GLN A 247 -1.06 4.71 11.77
C GLN A 247 -1.33 4.50 13.28
N GLY A 248 -1.97 5.44 13.98
CA GLY A 248 -2.26 5.28 15.41
C GLY A 248 -1.03 5.14 16.32
N LEU A 249 0.13 5.65 15.92
CA LEU A 249 1.41 5.51 16.65
C LEU A 249 1.37 6.10 18.04
N LYS A 250 0.49 7.07 18.29
CA LYS A 250 0.30 7.63 19.63
C LYS A 250 -0.11 6.55 20.64
N ASN A 251 -1.02 5.64 20.26
CA ASN A 251 -1.44 4.53 21.12
C ASN A 251 -0.26 3.62 21.50
N ILE A 252 0.68 3.41 20.57
CA ILE A 252 1.91 2.65 20.85
C ILE A 252 2.81 3.41 21.84
N LEU A 253 3.05 4.71 21.63
CA LEU A 253 3.88 5.52 22.53
C LEU A 253 3.27 5.59 23.93
N ASP A 254 1.96 5.75 24.04
CA ASP A 254 1.24 5.75 25.32
C ASP A 254 1.38 4.38 26.03
N ALA A 255 1.31 3.26 25.29
CA ALA A 255 1.53 1.92 25.84
C ALA A 255 2.98 1.71 26.31
N ILE A 256 3.97 2.16 25.55
CA ILE A 256 5.40 2.07 25.91
C ILE A 256 5.67 2.82 27.21
N SER A 257 5.00 3.94 27.45
CA SER A 257 5.17 4.73 28.69
C SER A 257 4.75 3.99 29.97
N LEU A 258 3.97 2.92 29.84
CA LEU A 258 3.53 2.06 30.96
C LEU A 258 4.49 0.90 31.22
N ILE A 259 5.44 0.62 30.33
CA ILE A 259 6.37 -0.51 30.43
C ILE A 259 7.54 -0.16 31.35
N LYS A 260 7.82 -1.07 32.27
CA LYS A 260 8.96 -0.97 33.21
C LYS A 260 10.07 -1.98 32.90
N ASN A 261 9.79 -2.95 32.02
CA ASN A 261 10.73 -3.99 31.65
C ASN A 261 11.82 -3.43 30.74
N GLU A 262 13.04 -3.38 31.22
CA GLU A 262 14.19 -2.84 30.52
C GLU A 262 14.70 -3.75 29.37
N ASP A 263 14.30 -5.02 29.34
CA ASP A 263 14.66 -5.94 28.26
C ASP A 263 13.89 -5.66 26.97
N LEU A 264 12.72 -5.01 27.06
CA LEU A 264 11.91 -4.63 25.91
C LEU A 264 12.46 -3.38 25.23
N HIS A 265 12.58 -3.43 23.91
CA HIS A 265 13.00 -2.30 23.10
C HIS A 265 12.05 -2.08 21.92
N PHE A 266 11.78 -0.82 21.58
CA PHE A 266 10.87 -0.42 20.52
C PHE A 266 11.62 0.31 19.41
N LEU A 267 11.71 -0.31 18.25
CA LEU A 267 12.44 0.19 17.09
C LEU A 267 11.47 0.78 16.07
N PHE A 268 11.53 2.09 15.84
CA PHE A 268 10.77 2.76 14.78
C PHE A 268 11.68 3.07 13.61
N ILE A 269 11.25 2.67 12.39
CA ILE A 269 12.00 2.89 11.15
C ILE A 269 11.09 3.60 10.15
N GLY A 270 11.51 4.75 9.66
CA GLY A 270 10.78 5.51 8.64
C GLY A 270 10.78 7.00 8.87
N SER A 271 9.87 7.69 8.20
CA SER A 271 9.67 9.13 8.31
C SER A 271 8.18 9.47 8.22
N GLY A 272 7.77 10.61 8.75
CA GLY A 272 6.38 11.04 8.68
C GLY A 272 6.01 12.08 9.73
N ALA A 273 4.72 12.41 9.79
CA ALA A 273 4.21 13.49 10.65
C ALA A 273 4.44 13.26 12.16
N MET A 274 4.54 12.01 12.60
CA MET A 274 4.76 11.62 14.00
C MET A 274 6.25 11.54 14.38
N GLU A 275 7.18 11.79 13.45
CA GLU A 275 8.62 11.64 13.68
C GLU A 275 9.11 12.49 14.87
N SER A 276 8.62 13.73 14.98
CA SER A 276 9.00 14.64 16.08
C SER A 276 8.52 14.13 17.44
N GLU A 277 7.31 13.56 17.50
CA GLU A 277 6.77 13.00 18.75
C GLU A 277 7.55 11.76 19.20
N ILE A 278 7.91 10.87 18.25
CA ILE A 278 8.74 9.69 18.54
C ILE A 278 10.14 10.11 19.01
N LYS A 279 10.74 11.13 18.36
CA LYS A 279 12.04 11.69 18.79
C LYS A 279 11.99 12.27 20.20
N LEU A 280 10.90 12.95 20.55
CA LEU A 280 10.71 13.47 21.91
C LEU A 280 10.56 12.33 22.91
N ALA A 281 9.78 11.30 22.60
CA ALA A 281 9.65 10.11 23.44
C ALA A 281 10.99 9.41 23.65
N ALA A 282 11.78 9.21 22.59
CA ALA A 282 13.11 8.59 22.65
C ALA A 282 14.15 9.42 23.49
N LYS A 283 13.99 10.75 23.54
CA LYS A 283 14.84 11.62 24.36
C LYS A 283 14.42 11.68 25.84
N ASN A 284 13.23 11.23 26.15
CA ASN A 284 12.74 11.21 27.54
C ASN A 284 13.58 10.20 28.32
N SER A 285 14.24 10.68 29.37
CA SER A 285 15.10 9.86 30.25
C SER A 285 14.37 8.67 30.92
N LEU A 286 13.04 8.73 30.97
CA LEU A 286 12.19 7.66 31.49
C LEU A 286 11.89 6.57 30.43
N LEU A 287 12.10 6.84 29.15
CA LEU A 287 11.81 5.93 28.03
C LEU A 287 13.10 5.59 27.25
N LYS A 288 14.08 5.00 27.93
CA LYS A 288 15.38 4.60 27.33
C LYS A 288 15.27 3.47 26.31
N ASN A 289 14.09 2.91 26.12
CA ASN A 289 13.82 1.72 25.31
C ASN A 289 13.24 2.02 23.93
N ILE A 290 13.41 3.23 23.40
CA ILE A 290 12.94 3.63 22.06
C ILE A 290 14.12 4.03 21.19
N SER A 291 14.19 3.45 19.99
CA SER A 291 15.08 3.90 18.91
C SER A 291 14.26 4.34 17.70
N LEU A 292 14.70 5.43 17.06
CA LEU A 292 14.14 5.92 15.81
C LEU A 292 15.22 6.01 14.75
N ILE A 293 15.02 5.29 13.65
CA ILE A 293 15.83 5.34 12.44
C ILE A 293 15.00 5.98 11.33
N GLY A 294 15.62 6.86 10.56
CA GLY A 294 15.00 7.50 9.41
C GLY A 294 14.59 6.51 8.31
N PHE A 295 14.13 7.06 7.20
CA PHE A 295 13.79 6.26 6.02
C PHE A 295 14.94 5.35 5.60
N GLN A 296 14.63 4.08 5.34
CA GLN A 296 15.54 3.07 4.81
C GLN A 296 15.16 2.72 3.37
N ASP A 297 16.18 2.52 2.52
CA ASP A 297 15.97 2.08 1.15
C ASP A 297 15.46 0.64 1.10
N ARG A 298 14.72 0.32 0.05
CA ARG A 298 14.20 -1.05 -0.15
C ARG A 298 15.30 -2.10 -0.32
N SER A 299 16.47 -1.73 -0.79
CA SER A 299 17.63 -2.64 -0.89
C SER A 299 18.05 -3.19 0.47
N ASN A 300 17.81 -2.43 1.55
CA ASN A 300 18.12 -2.83 2.92
C ASN A 300 16.95 -3.52 3.62
N GLN A 301 15.86 -3.81 2.90
CA GLN A 301 14.61 -4.28 3.50
C GLN A 301 14.77 -5.61 4.23
N ASN A 302 15.58 -6.53 3.70
CA ASN A 302 15.85 -7.79 4.37
C ASN A 302 16.57 -7.60 5.71
N ASP A 303 17.54 -6.70 5.78
CA ASP A 303 18.27 -6.40 7.03
C ASP A 303 17.32 -5.81 8.09
N PHE A 304 16.66 -4.70 7.77
CA PHE A 304 15.86 -4.03 8.80
C PHE A 304 14.58 -4.77 9.19
N LEU A 305 13.93 -5.55 8.30
CA LEU A 305 12.76 -6.34 8.68
C LEU A 305 13.11 -7.51 9.60
N ASN A 306 14.33 -8.00 9.52
CA ASN A 306 14.83 -9.04 10.41
C ASN A 306 15.34 -8.51 11.77
N ALA A 307 15.52 -7.21 11.93
CA ALA A 307 16.03 -6.59 13.15
C ALA A 307 15.02 -6.54 14.31
N CYS A 308 14.13 -7.52 14.41
CA CYS A 308 13.14 -7.58 15.50
C CYS A 308 12.79 -9.01 15.88
N ASP A 309 12.15 -9.16 17.04
CA ASP A 309 11.49 -10.39 17.48
C ASP A 309 10.03 -10.40 17.01
N VAL A 310 9.35 -9.26 17.10
CA VAL A 310 7.95 -9.09 16.68
C VAL A 310 7.78 -7.81 15.87
N ALA A 311 7.12 -7.91 14.73
CA ALA A 311 6.81 -6.76 13.90
C ALA A 311 5.45 -6.16 14.27
N LEU A 312 5.40 -4.82 14.37
CA LEU A 312 4.18 -4.06 14.67
C LEU A 312 3.50 -3.59 13.39
N ILE A 313 2.22 -3.89 13.27
CA ILE A 313 1.34 -3.32 12.26
C ILE A 313 0.21 -2.60 12.98
N THR A 314 -0.11 -1.39 12.56
CA THR A 314 -1.19 -0.64 13.18
C THR A 314 -2.01 0.14 12.17
N LEU A 315 -3.30 0.23 12.41
CA LEU A 315 -4.27 1.05 11.74
C LEU A 315 -5.03 1.86 12.79
N SER A 316 -5.22 3.15 12.52
CA SER A 316 -6.08 3.97 13.36
C SER A 316 -7.52 3.45 13.37
N ASP A 317 -8.22 3.72 14.45
CA ASP A 317 -9.67 3.53 14.51
C ASP A 317 -10.37 4.22 13.33
N GLY A 318 -11.40 3.57 12.78
CA GLY A 318 -12.13 4.03 11.61
C GLY A 318 -11.47 3.72 10.25
N MET A 319 -10.30 3.05 10.22
CA MET A 319 -9.63 2.66 8.99
C MET A 319 -10.02 1.26 8.46
N LEU A 320 -10.96 0.57 9.12
CA LEU A 320 -11.44 -0.74 8.70
C LEU A 320 -11.94 -0.70 7.25
N GLY A 321 -11.39 -1.55 6.41
CA GLY A 321 -11.76 -1.71 5.01
C GLY A 321 -11.38 -0.55 4.09
N LEU A 322 -10.65 0.47 4.57
CA LEU A 322 -10.26 1.62 3.74
C LEU A 322 -8.89 1.49 3.08
N GLY A 323 -8.14 0.47 3.44
CA GLY A 323 -6.83 0.14 2.87
C GLY A 323 -6.17 -0.98 3.67
N VAL A 324 -5.27 -1.72 3.02
CA VAL A 324 -4.55 -2.84 3.63
C VAL A 324 -3.09 -2.49 3.84
N PRO A 325 -2.53 -2.68 5.05
CA PRO A 325 -1.10 -2.45 5.31
C PRO A 325 -0.21 -3.40 4.50
N SER A 326 0.31 -2.93 3.37
CA SER A 326 1.13 -3.73 2.45
C SER A 326 2.43 -4.27 3.07
N LYS A 327 2.91 -3.66 4.16
CA LYS A 327 4.11 -4.11 4.88
C LYS A 327 3.96 -5.52 5.47
N ALA A 328 2.72 -5.96 5.77
CA ALA A 328 2.43 -7.27 6.35
C ALA A 328 3.04 -8.42 5.54
N TYR A 329 2.94 -8.36 4.24
CA TYR A 329 3.41 -9.41 3.35
C TYR A 329 4.94 -9.60 3.41
N ASN A 330 5.69 -8.50 3.43
CA ASN A 330 7.15 -8.56 3.56
C ASN A 330 7.62 -8.92 4.98
N ILE A 331 6.84 -8.57 6.01
CA ILE A 331 7.07 -9.03 7.38
C ILE A 331 6.90 -10.56 7.44
N MET A 332 5.84 -11.10 6.80
CA MET A 332 5.66 -12.54 6.68
C MET A 332 6.82 -13.20 5.92
N ALA A 333 7.32 -12.59 4.83
CA ALA A 333 8.49 -13.09 4.09
C ALA A 333 9.75 -13.18 4.96
N ALA A 334 9.96 -12.21 5.87
CA ALA A 334 11.05 -12.23 6.85
C ALA A 334 10.84 -13.26 7.98
N GLY A 335 9.73 -14.01 7.97
CA GLY A 335 9.41 -15.03 8.97
C GLY A 335 9.06 -14.44 10.35
N LYS A 336 8.73 -13.14 10.44
CA LYS A 336 8.47 -12.51 11.73
C LYS A 336 7.02 -12.66 12.15
N PRO A 337 6.75 -12.95 13.43
CA PRO A 337 5.42 -12.85 13.98
C PRO A 337 4.94 -11.40 13.99
N ILE A 338 3.62 -11.23 13.91
CA ILE A 338 2.97 -9.94 13.78
C ILE A 338 2.16 -9.63 15.05
N LEU A 339 2.39 -8.47 15.65
CA LEU A 339 1.42 -7.88 16.55
C LEU A 339 0.68 -6.78 15.78
N ILE A 340 -0.60 -7.04 15.46
CA ILE A 340 -1.43 -6.05 14.79
C ILE A 340 -2.31 -5.30 15.78
N ILE A 341 -2.29 -3.97 15.71
CA ILE A 341 -3.15 -3.07 16.47
C ILE A 341 -4.18 -2.50 15.48
N ALA A 342 -5.32 -3.16 15.37
CA ALA A 342 -6.38 -2.82 14.41
C ALA A 342 -7.69 -3.51 14.81
N ASP A 343 -8.78 -3.15 14.12
CA ASP A 343 -10.04 -3.87 14.22
C ASP A 343 -9.88 -5.34 13.86
N ASN A 344 -10.53 -6.22 14.61
CA ASN A 344 -10.50 -7.68 14.42
C ASN A 344 -10.98 -8.13 13.03
N ALA A 345 -11.84 -7.32 12.38
CA ALA A 345 -12.37 -7.60 11.04
C ALA A 345 -11.49 -7.03 9.92
N SER A 346 -10.36 -6.37 10.21
CA SER A 346 -9.44 -5.90 9.17
C SER A 346 -8.75 -7.06 8.47
N GLU A 347 -8.40 -6.89 7.19
CA GLU A 347 -7.78 -7.96 6.37
C GLU A 347 -6.58 -8.61 7.06
N ILE A 348 -5.66 -7.81 7.59
CA ILE A 348 -4.46 -8.36 8.23
C ILE A 348 -4.78 -9.01 9.58
N SER A 349 -5.75 -8.51 10.35
CA SER A 349 -6.21 -9.17 11.57
C SER A 349 -6.81 -10.55 11.25
N MET A 350 -7.62 -10.63 10.19
CA MET A 350 -8.16 -11.92 9.72
C MET A 350 -7.04 -12.87 9.30
N CYS A 351 -6.02 -12.40 8.55
CA CYS A 351 -4.87 -13.22 8.17
C CYS A 351 -4.06 -13.68 9.41
N VAL A 352 -3.83 -12.80 10.38
CA VAL A 352 -3.12 -13.16 11.62
C VAL A 352 -3.85 -14.29 12.36
N LYS A 353 -5.17 -14.20 12.45
CA LYS A 353 -5.99 -15.22 13.10
C LYS A 353 -6.04 -16.53 12.31
N GLU A 354 -6.28 -16.44 11.00
CA GLU A 354 -6.48 -17.61 10.11
C GLU A 354 -5.21 -18.47 10.00
N TYR A 355 -4.05 -17.81 9.91
CA TYR A 355 -2.77 -18.50 9.72
C TYR A 355 -1.92 -18.57 10.98
N ASN A 356 -2.43 -18.15 12.14
CA ASN A 356 -1.70 -18.12 13.42
C ASN A 356 -0.35 -17.38 13.32
N LEU A 357 -0.38 -16.13 12.83
CA LEU A 357 0.82 -15.35 12.56
C LEU A 357 1.26 -14.46 13.75
N GLY A 358 0.52 -14.46 14.86
CA GLY A 358 0.82 -13.61 16.00
C GLY A 358 -0.41 -13.17 16.79
N TRP A 359 -0.48 -11.89 17.15
CA TRP A 359 -1.45 -11.35 18.10
C TRP A 359 -2.23 -10.17 17.51
N ILE A 360 -3.43 -9.95 18.05
CA ILE A 360 -4.33 -8.87 17.66
C ILE A 360 -4.71 -8.09 18.91
N VAL A 361 -4.59 -6.76 18.85
CA VAL A 361 -5.06 -5.84 19.89
C VAL A 361 -5.89 -4.74 19.24
N GLU A 362 -7.04 -4.44 19.81
CA GLU A 362 -7.86 -3.34 19.35
C GLU A 362 -7.17 -1.98 19.59
N PRO A 363 -7.35 -0.99 18.68
CA PRO A 363 -6.77 0.33 18.84
C PRO A 363 -7.34 1.08 20.06
N ASN A 364 -6.68 2.17 20.48
CA ASN A 364 -7.11 3.07 21.54
C ASN A 364 -7.17 2.44 22.97
N ASN A 365 -6.40 1.37 23.21
CA ASN A 365 -6.26 0.79 24.55
C ASN A 365 -4.77 0.60 24.90
N PRO A 366 -4.08 1.67 25.34
CA PRO A 366 -2.66 1.61 25.68
C PRO A 366 -2.33 0.62 26.79
N LYS A 367 -3.23 0.45 27.77
CA LYS A 367 -3.01 -0.47 28.89
C LYS A 367 -3.01 -1.92 28.41
N LEU A 368 -4.03 -2.32 27.64
CA LEU A 368 -4.09 -3.66 27.05
C LEU A 368 -2.89 -3.93 26.15
N LEU A 369 -2.48 -2.94 25.36
CA LEU A 369 -1.33 -3.06 24.47
C LEU A 369 -0.03 -3.24 25.27
N SER A 370 0.17 -2.49 26.35
CA SER A 370 1.31 -2.64 27.25
C SER A 370 1.35 -4.03 27.89
N ASP A 371 0.21 -4.51 28.40
CA ASP A 371 0.09 -5.86 28.97
C ASP A 371 0.38 -6.95 27.92
N THR A 372 -0.04 -6.72 26.68
CA THR A 372 0.24 -7.63 25.55
C THR A 372 1.73 -7.68 25.22
N PHE A 373 2.45 -6.56 25.22
CA PHE A 373 3.91 -6.56 25.04
C PHE A 373 4.62 -7.42 26.09
N GLU A 374 4.25 -7.27 27.36
CA GLU A 374 4.82 -8.06 28.47
C GLU A 374 4.46 -9.56 28.35
N MET A 375 3.22 -9.88 27.96
CA MET A 375 2.78 -11.26 27.74
C MET A 375 3.58 -11.91 26.59
N ILE A 376 3.73 -11.24 25.48
CA ILE A 376 4.48 -11.75 24.32
C ILE A 376 5.94 -12.04 24.71
N TYR A 377 6.58 -11.13 25.44
CA TYR A 377 7.95 -11.34 25.92
C TYR A 377 8.08 -12.58 26.80
N LYS A 378 7.13 -12.80 27.72
CA LYS A 378 7.10 -14.00 28.58
C LYS A 378 6.89 -15.27 27.77
N ASP A 379 6.02 -15.24 26.77
CA ASP A 379 5.74 -16.40 25.92
C ASP A 379 6.96 -16.79 25.08
N PHE A 380 7.70 -15.80 24.54
CA PHE A 380 8.98 -16.06 23.86
C PHE A 380 10.02 -16.64 24.81
N SER A 381 10.19 -16.05 26.00
CA SER A 381 11.15 -16.50 26.99
C SER A 381 10.87 -17.93 27.51
N SER A 382 9.61 -18.36 27.46
CA SER A 382 9.18 -19.71 27.85
C SER A 382 9.13 -20.71 26.68
N GLY A 383 9.53 -20.30 25.46
CA GLY A 383 9.53 -21.17 24.28
C GLY A 383 8.14 -21.56 23.75
N LYS A 384 7.09 -20.81 24.12
CA LYS A 384 5.71 -21.09 23.71
C LYS A 384 5.35 -20.58 22.31
N VAL A 385 6.17 -19.69 21.72
CA VAL A 385 5.87 -19.07 20.43
C VAL A 385 6.45 -19.90 19.30
N ASN A 386 5.59 -20.34 18.37
CA ASN A 386 6.00 -20.93 17.10
C ASN A 386 5.93 -19.86 16.00
N ILE A 387 7.10 -19.45 15.50
CA ILE A 387 7.29 -18.37 14.50
C ILE A 387 7.49 -18.88 13.06
N GLU A 388 7.47 -20.17 12.84
CA GLU A 388 7.75 -20.73 11.49
C GLU A 388 6.63 -20.48 10.47
N ASN A 389 5.41 -20.21 10.94
CA ASN A 389 4.22 -20.10 10.08
C ASN A 389 4.28 -18.90 9.12
N SER A 390 4.83 -17.75 9.52
CA SER A 390 4.79 -16.50 8.73
C SER A 390 5.46 -16.67 7.36
N ARG A 391 6.66 -17.29 7.31
CA ARG A 391 7.37 -17.53 6.05
C ARG A 391 6.63 -18.48 5.13
N ILE A 392 6.12 -19.58 5.67
CA ILE A 392 5.36 -20.60 4.91
C ILE A 392 4.12 -19.97 4.27
N VAL A 393 3.40 -19.15 5.02
CA VAL A 393 2.23 -18.44 4.52
C VAL A 393 2.58 -17.45 3.41
N ALA A 394 3.68 -16.71 3.57
CA ALA A 394 4.16 -15.77 2.54
C ALA A 394 4.48 -16.50 1.23
N GLU A 395 5.21 -17.61 1.28
CA GLU A 395 5.59 -18.40 0.11
C GLU A 395 4.39 -19.06 -0.57
N LYS A 396 3.49 -19.64 0.21
CA LYS A 396 2.39 -20.43 -0.31
C LYS A 396 1.24 -19.61 -0.89
N TYR A 397 0.94 -18.45 -0.29
CA TYR A 397 -0.27 -17.70 -0.61
C TYR A 397 -0.01 -16.31 -1.15
N PHE A 398 1.13 -15.69 -0.77
CA PHE A 398 1.40 -14.30 -1.06
C PHE A 398 2.71 -14.05 -1.83
N ALA A 399 3.35 -15.10 -2.34
CA ALA A 399 4.54 -14.93 -3.17
C ALA A 399 4.24 -14.08 -4.40
N LYS A 400 5.16 -13.20 -4.76
CA LYS A 400 5.01 -12.22 -5.83
C LYS A 400 4.53 -12.84 -7.14
N ASP A 401 5.14 -13.94 -7.57
CA ASP A 401 4.79 -14.58 -8.84
C ASP A 401 3.38 -15.18 -8.82
N ILE A 402 2.92 -15.70 -7.65
CA ILE A 402 1.56 -16.20 -7.47
C ILE A 402 0.57 -15.05 -7.65
N ILE A 403 0.80 -13.91 -7.01
CA ILE A 403 -0.13 -12.78 -7.07
C ILE A 403 -0.09 -12.11 -8.45
N LEU A 404 1.10 -11.92 -9.04
CA LEU A 404 1.21 -11.33 -10.37
C LEU A 404 0.58 -12.21 -11.47
N SER A 405 0.60 -13.54 -11.31
CA SER A 405 -0.10 -14.46 -12.21
C SER A 405 -1.62 -14.25 -12.19
N GLN A 406 -2.21 -13.86 -11.04
CA GLN A 406 -3.63 -13.53 -10.93
C GLN A 406 -3.97 -12.26 -11.75
N TYR A 407 -3.11 -11.25 -11.75
CA TYR A 407 -3.29 -10.07 -12.61
C TYR A 407 -3.21 -10.43 -14.10
N ASP A 408 -2.27 -11.29 -14.51
CA ASP A 408 -2.16 -11.74 -15.90
C ASP A 408 -3.41 -12.52 -16.35
N HIS A 409 -3.88 -13.42 -15.50
CA HIS A 409 -5.13 -14.17 -15.76
C HIS A 409 -6.35 -13.24 -15.81
N PHE A 410 -6.44 -12.26 -14.92
CA PHE A 410 -7.54 -11.30 -14.88
C PHE A 410 -7.58 -10.40 -16.12
N ILE A 411 -6.41 -10.00 -16.64
CA ILE A 411 -6.33 -9.05 -17.78
C ILE A 411 -6.51 -9.73 -19.14
N LYS A 412 -6.24 -11.01 -19.29
CA LYS A 412 -6.51 -11.78 -20.50
C LYS A 412 -8.00 -11.90 -20.79
#